data_99c08234016ef80b0e24bf87c3a78991
#
_entry.id   99c08234016ef80b0e24bf87c3a78991
#
_cell.length_a   1.000
_cell.length_b   1.000
_cell.length_c   1.000
_cell.angle_alpha   90.00
_cell.angle_beta   90.00
_cell.angle_gamma   90.00
#
_symmetry.space_group_name_H-M   'P 1'
#
loop_
_entity.id
_entity.type
_entity.pdbx_description
1 polymer ?
#
loop_
_entity_poly.entity_id
_entity_poly.type
_entity_poly.pdbx_seq_one_letter_code
_entity_poly.pdbx_strand_id
1 'polypeptide(L)'
;MARAGRRRERRPRCLLIAGPNGAGKTTFAREYLPNDARVVNFVNADLIASGLSPLRPELAAVAAARLMLAEVDRLVERRADFAWESTLSGLAHVRRLQAMKQLGYHVEIIYLRLASPRLALRRIAARVRQGGHDVPKADVLRRFARSRENFETRYRALADAWAVYDNSGRPPKLVESGP
;
A
#
# COMPACT_ATOMS: atom_id res chain seq x y z
N MET A 1 -31.74 22.59 29.83
CA MET A 1 -30.75 22.84 28.76
C MET A 1 -29.78 21.67 28.67
N ALA A 2 -29.99 20.77 27.72
CA ALA A 2 -29.18 19.58 27.55
C ALA A 2 -27.89 19.96 26.79
N ARG A 3 -26.73 19.73 27.42
CA ARG A 3 -25.43 19.82 26.75
C ARG A 3 -25.34 18.71 25.71
N ALA A 4 -25.46 19.07 24.43
CA ALA A 4 -25.14 18.18 23.32
C ALA A 4 -23.65 17.79 23.44
N GLY A 5 -23.38 16.56 23.87
CA GLY A 5 -22.05 16.00 23.90
C GLY A 5 -21.46 16.04 22.49
N ARG A 6 -20.42 16.83 22.27
CA ARG A 6 -19.61 16.78 21.05
C ARG A 6 -19.12 15.34 20.89
N ARG A 7 -19.74 14.60 19.97
CA ARG A 7 -19.20 13.33 19.48
C ARG A 7 -17.78 13.63 19.01
N ARG A 8 -16.74 13.08 19.66
CA ARG A 8 -15.36 13.18 19.18
C ARG A 8 -15.39 12.64 17.74
N GLU A 9 -15.22 13.54 16.76
CA GLU A 9 -15.12 13.14 15.37
C GLU A 9 -13.98 12.12 15.25
N ARG A 10 -14.30 10.93 14.78
CA ARG A 10 -13.32 9.88 14.56
C ARG A 10 -12.31 10.36 13.52
N ARG A 11 -11.03 10.31 13.83
CA ARG A 11 -9.97 10.63 12.87
C ARG A 11 -10.10 9.71 11.64
N PRO A 12 -10.11 10.27 10.41
CA PRO A 12 -10.10 9.44 9.21
C PRO A 12 -8.80 8.63 9.14
N ARG A 13 -8.86 7.47 8.53
CA ARG A 13 -7.73 6.52 8.45
C ARG A 13 -7.17 6.44 7.05
N CYS A 14 -5.84 6.47 6.96
CA CYS A 14 -5.08 6.18 5.75
C CYS A 14 -4.23 4.94 5.98
N LEU A 15 -4.54 3.83 5.30
CA LEU A 15 -3.78 2.60 5.37
C LEU A 15 -2.87 2.48 4.14
N LEU A 16 -1.58 2.31 4.36
CA LEU A 16 -0.61 2.05 3.30
C LEU A 16 -0.20 0.57 3.33
N ILE A 17 -0.67 -0.19 2.34
CA ILE A 17 -0.24 -1.58 2.15
C ILE A 17 1.07 -1.57 1.38
N ALA A 18 2.15 -1.92 2.04
CA ALA A 18 3.51 -1.74 1.56
C ALA A 18 4.28 -3.06 1.41
N GLY A 19 5.36 -3.02 0.64
CA GLY A 19 6.24 -4.17 0.46
C GLY A 19 6.74 -4.32 -0.98
N PRO A 20 7.78 -5.13 -1.23
CA PRO A 20 8.39 -5.27 -2.54
C PRO A 20 7.44 -5.87 -3.58
N ASN A 21 7.82 -5.78 -4.86
CA ASN A 21 7.13 -6.49 -5.92
C ASN A 21 7.07 -8.00 -5.60
N GLY A 22 5.96 -8.66 -5.87
CA GLY A 22 5.77 -10.08 -5.55
C GLY A 22 5.44 -10.37 -4.08
N ALA A 23 5.38 -9.36 -3.19
CA ALA A 23 5.02 -9.55 -1.78
C ALA A 23 3.55 -9.97 -1.55
N GLY A 24 2.70 -9.90 -2.58
CA GLY A 24 1.29 -10.30 -2.47
C GLY A 24 0.39 -9.22 -1.85
N LYS A 25 0.80 -7.95 -1.93
CA LYS A 25 0.08 -6.81 -1.37
C LYS A 25 -1.40 -6.75 -1.77
N THR A 26 -1.70 -6.83 -3.06
CA THR A 26 -3.08 -6.76 -3.57
C THR A 26 -3.94 -7.91 -3.06
N THR A 27 -3.38 -9.13 -2.98
CA THR A 27 -4.09 -10.30 -2.43
C THR A 27 -4.38 -10.10 -0.95
N PHE A 28 -3.38 -9.67 -0.18
CA PHE A 28 -3.53 -9.35 1.23
C PHE A 28 -4.57 -8.24 1.45
N ALA A 29 -4.49 -7.17 0.67
CA ALA A 29 -5.41 -6.04 0.78
C ALA A 29 -6.87 -6.45 0.56
N ARG A 30 -7.15 -7.29 -0.44
CA ARG A 30 -8.51 -7.77 -0.75
C ARG A 30 -9.14 -8.58 0.38
N GLU A 31 -8.33 -9.27 1.15
CA GLU A 31 -8.78 -10.08 2.28
C GLU A 31 -8.83 -9.25 3.58
N TYR A 32 -7.74 -8.54 3.89
CA TYR A 32 -7.58 -7.78 5.13
C TYR A 32 -8.46 -6.52 5.21
N LEU A 33 -8.55 -5.75 4.13
CA LEU A 33 -9.19 -4.44 4.20
C LEU A 33 -10.69 -4.51 4.53
N PRO A 34 -11.51 -5.35 3.88
CA PRO A 34 -12.95 -5.41 4.20
C PRO A 34 -13.21 -6.12 5.52
N ASN A 35 -12.44 -7.15 5.86
CA ASN A 35 -12.75 -8.02 6.99
C ASN A 35 -12.17 -7.49 8.32
N ASP A 36 -10.89 -7.16 8.34
CA ASP A 36 -10.17 -6.77 9.56
C ASP A 36 -10.14 -5.26 9.73
N ALA A 37 -9.75 -4.51 8.69
CA ALA A 37 -9.63 -3.06 8.75
C ALA A 37 -10.94 -2.31 8.58
N ARG A 38 -11.95 -2.92 7.96
CA ARG A 38 -13.25 -2.30 7.60
C ARG A 38 -13.09 -1.05 6.75
N VAL A 39 -12.15 -1.10 5.80
CA VAL A 39 -11.87 -0.05 4.81
C VAL A 39 -12.20 -0.57 3.43
N VAL A 40 -13.09 0.09 2.73
CA VAL A 40 -13.57 -0.33 1.40
C VAL A 40 -12.96 0.46 0.24
N ASN A 41 -12.49 1.67 0.50
CA ASN A 41 -11.81 2.46 -0.53
C ASN A 41 -10.37 1.98 -0.65
N PHE A 42 -10.06 1.27 -1.73
CA PHE A 42 -8.71 0.77 -2.00
C PHE A 42 -8.20 1.26 -3.35
N VAL A 43 -7.12 2.02 -3.34
CA VAL A 43 -6.51 2.63 -4.53
C VAL A 43 -5.21 1.91 -4.89
N ASN A 44 -5.13 1.41 -6.12
CA ASN A 44 -3.98 0.63 -6.59
C ASN A 44 -3.65 0.98 -8.05
N ALA A 45 -2.44 1.51 -8.29
CA ALA A 45 -2.01 1.93 -9.61
C ALA A 45 -1.95 0.78 -10.63
N ASP A 46 -1.56 -0.42 -10.23
CA ASP A 46 -1.48 -1.57 -11.13
C ASP A 46 -2.88 -2.01 -11.60
N LEU A 47 -3.89 -1.94 -10.72
CA LEU A 47 -5.28 -2.21 -11.09
C LEU A 47 -5.85 -1.14 -12.00
N ILE A 48 -5.52 0.14 -11.77
CA ILE A 48 -5.91 1.24 -12.66
C ILE A 48 -5.25 1.06 -14.03
N ALA A 49 -3.95 0.76 -14.09
CA ALA A 49 -3.24 0.50 -15.34
C ALA A 49 -3.85 -0.66 -16.13
N SER A 50 -4.21 -1.74 -15.45
CA SER A 50 -4.90 -2.89 -16.07
C SER A 50 -6.29 -2.53 -16.59
N GLY A 51 -7.01 -1.64 -15.92
CA GLY A 51 -8.31 -1.12 -16.39
C GLY A 51 -8.17 -0.21 -17.61
N LEU A 52 -7.13 0.62 -17.66
CA LEU A 52 -6.88 1.54 -18.79
C LEU A 52 -6.33 0.81 -20.03
N SER A 53 -5.48 -0.18 -19.84
CA SER A 53 -4.85 -0.95 -20.92
C SER A 53 -4.76 -2.43 -20.53
N PRO A 54 -5.85 -3.19 -20.68
CA PRO A 54 -5.92 -4.57 -20.21
C PRO A 54 -4.88 -5.50 -20.86
N LEU A 55 -4.54 -5.25 -22.11
CA LEU A 55 -3.59 -6.09 -22.87
C LEU A 55 -2.13 -5.70 -22.62
N ARG A 56 -1.87 -4.43 -22.29
CA ARG A 56 -0.53 -3.88 -22.11
C ARG A 56 -0.52 -2.82 -20.99
N PRO A 57 -0.71 -3.21 -19.72
CA PRO A 57 -0.81 -2.28 -18.58
C PRO A 57 0.41 -1.36 -18.41
N GLU A 58 1.58 -1.80 -18.86
CA GLU A 58 2.81 -1.01 -18.79
C GLU A 58 2.73 0.29 -19.59
N LEU A 59 1.94 0.34 -20.67
CA LEU A 59 1.73 1.56 -21.45
C LEU A 59 0.91 2.60 -20.69
N ALA A 60 0.09 2.18 -19.76
CA ALA A 60 -0.77 3.04 -18.95
C ALA A 60 -0.16 3.41 -17.58
N ALA A 61 1.04 2.93 -17.25
CA ALA A 61 1.62 3.06 -15.90
C ALA A 61 1.71 4.51 -15.40
N VAL A 62 2.12 5.46 -16.25
CA VAL A 62 2.22 6.89 -15.89
C VAL A 62 0.84 7.51 -15.69
N ALA A 63 -0.12 7.22 -16.57
CA ALA A 63 -1.50 7.70 -16.45
C ALA A 63 -2.16 7.12 -15.18
N ALA A 64 -1.98 5.83 -14.94
CA ALA A 64 -2.50 5.15 -13.76
C ALA A 64 -1.93 5.73 -12.45
N ALA A 65 -0.63 6.04 -12.41
CA ALA A 65 -0.02 6.67 -11.25
C ALA A 65 -0.62 8.06 -10.97
N ARG A 66 -0.88 8.87 -12.00
CA ARG A 66 -1.55 10.16 -11.86
C ARG A 66 -2.98 10.03 -11.35
N LEU A 67 -3.76 9.11 -11.92
CA LEU A 67 -5.13 8.82 -11.49
C LEU A 67 -5.18 8.31 -10.07
N MET A 68 -4.25 7.43 -9.67
CA MET A 68 -4.12 6.97 -8.29
C MET A 68 -3.93 8.14 -7.33
N LEU A 69 -3.02 9.06 -7.64
CA LEU A 69 -2.76 10.21 -6.78
C LEU A 69 -3.95 11.16 -6.71
N ALA A 70 -4.62 11.42 -7.82
CA ALA A 70 -5.83 12.25 -7.86
C ALA A 70 -6.97 11.62 -7.04
N GLU A 71 -7.15 10.30 -7.10
CA GLU A 71 -8.15 9.61 -6.27
C GLU A 71 -7.80 9.65 -4.79
N VAL A 72 -6.53 9.50 -4.43
CA VAL A 72 -6.08 9.68 -3.05
C VAL A 72 -6.39 11.09 -2.55
N ASP A 73 -6.11 12.13 -3.35
CA ASP A 73 -6.40 13.52 -2.98
C ASP A 73 -7.91 13.75 -2.78
N ARG A 74 -8.74 13.21 -3.68
CA ARG A 74 -10.20 13.26 -3.57
C ARG A 74 -10.73 12.59 -2.29
N LEU A 75 -10.15 11.45 -1.90
CA LEU A 75 -10.52 10.75 -0.67
C LEU A 75 -10.09 11.54 0.58
N VAL A 76 -8.93 12.20 0.53
CA VAL A 76 -8.44 13.09 1.59
C VAL A 76 -9.37 14.28 1.77
N GLU A 77 -9.78 14.95 0.68
CA GLU A 77 -10.72 16.07 0.72
C GLU A 77 -12.06 15.69 1.38
N ARG A 78 -12.55 14.47 1.09
CA ARG A 78 -13.79 13.91 1.67
C ARG A 78 -13.62 13.38 3.09
N ARG A 79 -12.42 13.43 3.66
CA ARG A 79 -12.07 12.83 4.96
C ARG A 79 -12.51 11.37 5.08
N ALA A 80 -12.43 10.64 3.96
CA ALA A 80 -12.79 9.22 3.90
C ALA A 80 -11.69 8.34 4.50
N ASP A 81 -12.07 7.18 5.03
CA ASP A 81 -11.13 6.10 5.29
C ASP A 81 -10.75 5.44 3.96
N PHE A 82 -9.47 5.23 3.73
CA PHE A 82 -8.99 4.58 2.52
C PHE A 82 -7.68 3.85 2.73
N ALA A 83 -7.40 2.94 1.82
CA ALA A 83 -6.13 2.26 1.71
C ALA A 83 -5.54 2.48 0.31
N TRP A 84 -4.23 2.43 0.20
CA TRP A 84 -3.52 2.46 -1.06
C TRP A 84 -2.28 1.57 -1.02
N GLU A 85 -1.76 1.24 -2.19
CA GLU A 85 -0.66 0.29 -2.31
C GLU A 85 0.62 0.98 -2.78
N SER A 86 1.77 0.61 -2.19
CA SER A 86 3.09 1.08 -2.63
C SER A 86 4.19 0.05 -2.40
N THR A 87 5.22 0.10 -3.22
CA THR A 87 6.46 -0.67 -2.98
C THR A 87 7.37 -0.02 -1.94
N LEU A 88 7.16 1.26 -1.61
CA LEU A 88 8.07 2.09 -0.80
C LEU A 88 9.52 2.13 -1.31
N SER A 89 9.74 1.81 -2.58
CA SER A 89 11.09 1.84 -3.18
C SER A 89 11.62 3.26 -3.43
N GLY A 90 10.81 4.28 -3.18
CA GLY A 90 11.16 5.70 -3.23
C GLY A 90 10.57 6.46 -2.06
N LEU A 91 10.91 7.76 -1.96
CA LEU A 91 10.48 8.64 -0.87
C LEU A 91 9.34 9.61 -1.27
N ALA A 92 8.75 9.43 -2.45
CA ALA A 92 7.73 10.33 -2.99
C ALA A 92 6.48 10.47 -2.08
N HIS A 93 6.16 9.43 -1.30
CA HIS A 93 4.98 9.43 -0.44
C HIS A 93 5.21 10.03 0.96
N VAL A 94 6.48 10.30 1.35
CA VAL A 94 6.80 10.85 2.68
C VAL A 94 6.06 12.17 2.92
N ARG A 95 6.22 13.14 2.00
CA ARG A 95 5.56 14.45 2.12
C ARG A 95 4.03 14.34 2.14
N ARG A 96 3.48 13.40 1.33
CA ARG A 96 2.03 13.19 1.26
C ARG A 96 1.48 12.63 2.58
N LEU A 97 2.15 11.65 3.18
CA LEU A 97 1.76 11.12 4.49
C LEU A 97 1.88 12.17 5.60
N GLN A 98 2.93 13.00 5.57
CA GLN A 98 3.06 14.12 6.50
C GLN A 98 1.89 15.13 6.38
N ALA A 99 1.53 15.50 5.15
CA ALA A 99 0.39 16.38 4.89
C ALA A 99 -0.93 15.76 5.39
N MET A 100 -1.16 14.47 5.16
CA MET A 100 -2.34 13.76 5.68
C MET A 100 -2.39 13.79 7.21
N LYS A 101 -1.25 13.60 7.90
CA LYS A 101 -1.19 13.73 9.38
C LYS A 101 -1.55 15.13 9.84
N GLN A 102 -1.06 16.18 9.16
CA GLN A 102 -1.43 17.57 9.45
C GLN A 102 -2.92 17.83 9.27
N LEU A 103 -3.56 17.16 8.32
CA LEU A 103 -5.01 17.17 8.11
C LEU A 103 -5.78 16.29 9.12
N GLY A 104 -5.09 15.69 10.09
CA GLY A 104 -5.71 14.90 11.15
C GLY A 104 -5.98 13.45 10.81
N TYR A 105 -5.43 12.90 9.73
CA TYR A 105 -5.49 11.47 9.45
C TYR A 105 -4.70 10.65 10.45
N HIS A 106 -5.21 9.46 10.76
CA HIS A 106 -4.46 8.40 11.41
C HIS A 106 -3.81 7.55 10.32
N VAL A 107 -2.47 7.57 10.25
CA VAL A 107 -1.69 6.87 9.23
C VAL A 107 -1.24 5.52 9.75
N GLU A 108 -1.66 4.46 9.06
CA GLU A 108 -1.29 3.07 9.36
C GLU A 108 -0.46 2.50 8.19
N ILE A 109 0.63 1.79 8.49
CA ILE A 109 1.45 1.13 7.47
C ILE A 109 1.51 -0.38 7.75
N ILE A 110 1.05 -1.17 6.79
CA ILE A 110 1.20 -2.61 6.81
C ILE A 110 2.26 -3.00 5.80
N TYR A 111 3.38 -3.50 6.30
CA TYR A 111 4.52 -3.89 5.48
C TYR A 111 4.57 -5.42 5.29
N LEU A 112 4.44 -5.87 4.05
CA LEU A 112 4.57 -7.27 3.69
C LEU A 112 6.01 -7.58 3.29
N ARG A 113 6.74 -8.28 4.14
CA ARG A 113 8.09 -8.75 3.82
C ARG A 113 8.07 -10.10 3.10
N LEU A 114 9.14 -10.36 2.36
CA LEU A 114 9.46 -11.66 1.78
C LEU A 114 10.86 -12.09 2.23
N ALA A 115 11.05 -13.40 2.35
CA ALA A 115 12.34 -13.99 2.76
C ALA A 115 13.47 -13.67 1.77
N SER A 116 13.19 -13.52 0.47
CA SER A 116 14.24 -13.29 -0.51
C SER A 116 13.74 -12.65 -1.82
N PRO A 117 14.63 -11.95 -2.56
CA PRO A 117 14.33 -11.49 -3.91
C PRO A 117 14.04 -12.63 -4.89
N ARG A 118 14.63 -13.81 -4.67
CA ARG A 118 14.37 -15.02 -5.48
C ARG A 118 12.91 -15.45 -5.37
N LEU A 119 12.34 -15.39 -4.18
CA LEU A 119 10.92 -15.69 -3.97
C LEU A 119 10.03 -14.66 -4.68
N ALA A 120 10.39 -13.37 -4.61
CA ALA A 120 9.70 -12.31 -5.33
C ALA A 120 9.67 -12.57 -6.84
N LEU A 121 10.82 -12.85 -7.45
CA LEU A 121 10.94 -13.15 -8.89
C LEU A 121 10.13 -14.37 -9.28
N ARG A 122 10.18 -15.45 -8.49
CA ARG A 122 9.40 -16.68 -8.75
C ARG A 122 7.89 -16.40 -8.74
N ARG A 123 7.40 -15.58 -7.80
CA ARG A 123 5.98 -15.21 -7.71
C ARG A 123 5.55 -14.31 -8.87
N ILE A 124 6.40 -13.36 -9.29
CA ILE A 124 6.14 -12.52 -10.46
C ILE A 124 6.06 -13.39 -11.71
N ALA A 125 7.03 -14.29 -11.92
CA ALA A 125 7.01 -15.21 -13.07
C ALA A 125 5.74 -16.11 -13.09
N ALA A 126 5.29 -16.59 -11.93
CA ALA A 126 4.03 -17.34 -11.83
C ALA A 126 2.81 -16.49 -12.19
N ARG A 127 2.76 -15.24 -11.72
CA ARG A 127 1.71 -14.27 -12.06
C ARG A 127 1.66 -13.96 -13.55
N VAL A 128 2.82 -13.75 -14.18
CA VAL A 128 2.92 -13.48 -15.64
C VAL A 128 2.36 -14.66 -16.46
N ARG A 129 2.68 -15.91 -16.07
CA ARG A 129 2.09 -17.09 -16.72
C ARG A 129 0.56 -17.17 -16.63
N GLN A 130 -0.03 -16.47 -15.66
CA GLN A 130 -1.49 -16.36 -15.47
C GLN A 130 -2.07 -15.08 -16.12
N GLY A 131 -1.33 -14.43 -17.02
CA GLY A 131 -1.77 -13.20 -17.69
C GLY A 131 -1.60 -11.92 -16.87
N GLY A 132 -0.90 -11.97 -15.73
CA GLY A 132 -0.66 -10.78 -14.91
C GLY A 132 0.53 -9.95 -15.41
N HIS A 133 0.60 -8.72 -14.91
CA HIS A 133 1.65 -7.75 -15.27
C HIS A 133 3.06 -8.22 -14.86
N ASP A 134 4.02 -8.05 -15.77
CA ASP A 134 5.43 -8.29 -15.54
C ASP A 134 6.13 -7.08 -14.90
N VAL A 135 7.26 -7.33 -14.23
CA VAL A 135 8.16 -6.30 -13.71
C VAL A 135 9.58 -6.73 -14.05
N PRO A 136 10.38 -5.88 -14.74
CA PRO A 136 11.75 -6.21 -15.10
C PRO A 136 12.57 -6.68 -13.89
N LYS A 137 13.33 -7.76 -14.07
CA LYS A 137 14.11 -8.39 -12.99
C LYS A 137 15.02 -7.39 -12.26
N ALA A 138 15.70 -6.49 -13.00
CA ALA A 138 16.56 -5.46 -12.41
C ALA A 138 15.79 -4.54 -11.47
N ASP A 139 14.56 -4.17 -11.84
CA ASP A 139 13.68 -3.33 -11.01
C ASP A 139 13.21 -4.06 -9.76
N VAL A 140 12.88 -5.35 -9.87
CA VAL A 140 12.49 -6.17 -8.72
C VAL A 140 13.62 -6.21 -7.69
N LEU A 141 14.84 -6.51 -8.14
CA LEU A 141 16.01 -6.59 -7.27
C LEU A 141 16.32 -5.24 -6.60
N ARG A 142 16.37 -4.17 -7.38
CA ARG A 142 16.61 -2.82 -6.89
C ARG A 142 15.56 -2.37 -5.88
N ARG A 143 14.28 -2.59 -6.18
CA ARG A 143 13.15 -2.19 -5.33
C ARG A 143 13.03 -3.04 -4.08
N PHE A 144 13.48 -4.30 -4.13
CA PHE A 144 13.41 -5.21 -2.98
C PHE A 144 14.22 -4.68 -1.78
N ALA A 145 15.48 -4.35 -1.98
CA ALA A 145 16.33 -3.80 -0.93
C ALA A 145 15.84 -2.42 -0.45
N ARG A 146 15.57 -1.50 -1.39
CA ARG A 146 15.10 -0.14 -1.09
C ARG A 146 13.76 -0.12 -0.35
N SER A 147 12.84 -1.03 -0.68
CA SER A 147 11.54 -1.12 -0.03
C SER A 147 11.68 -1.31 1.49
N ARG A 148 12.52 -2.25 1.89
CA ARG A 148 12.76 -2.53 3.31
C ARG A 148 13.51 -1.38 3.99
N GLU A 149 14.61 -0.92 3.39
CA GLU A 149 15.42 0.17 3.92
C GLU A 149 14.57 1.44 4.15
N ASN A 150 13.79 1.84 3.15
CA ASN A 150 12.93 3.01 3.27
C ASN A 150 11.84 2.84 4.33
N PHE A 151 11.23 1.64 4.43
CA PHE A 151 10.27 1.37 5.49
C PHE A 151 10.91 1.58 6.86
N GLU A 152 12.03 0.93 7.14
CA GLU A 152 12.71 0.97 8.45
C GLU A 152 13.22 2.38 8.80
N THR A 153 13.80 3.10 7.82
CA THR A 153 14.51 4.35 8.10
C THR A 153 13.66 5.61 7.94
N ARG A 154 12.55 5.54 7.19
CA ARG A 154 11.76 6.73 6.82
C ARG A 154 10.28 6.59 7.11
N TYR A 155 9.64 5.51 6.64
CA TYR A 155 8.19 5.41 6.68
C TYR A 155 7.65 4.97 8.04
N ARG A 156 8.35 4.05 8.73
CA ARG A 156 7.96 3.53 10.03
C ARG A 156 7.76 4.66 11.06
N ALA A 157 8.67 5.62 11.11
CA ALA A 157 8.59 6.77 12.02
C ALA A 157 7.46 7.77 11.69
N LEU A 158 6.91 7.72 10.46
CA LEU A 158 5.78 8.57 10.07
C LEU A 158 4.43 7.96 10.44
N ALA A 159 4.35 6.66 10.62
CA ALA A 159 3.11 5.98 10.95
C ALA A 159 2.65 6.30 12.37
N ASP A 160 1.33 6.37 12.58
CA ASP A 160 0.73 6.38 13.91
C ASP A 160 0.55 4.95 14.43
N ALA A 161 0.52 3.96 13.50
CA ALA A 161 0.59 2.53 13.79
C ALA A 161 1.20 1.81 12.58
N TRP A 162 1.90 0.73 12.83
CA TRP A 162 2.47 -0.10 11.76
C TRP A 162 2.50 -1.57 12.15
N ALA A 163 2.48 -2.43 11.14
CA ALA A 163 2.61 -3.88 11.31
C ALA A 163 3.46 -4.47 10.17
N VAL A 164 4.31 -5.42 10.50
CA VAL A 164 5.10 -6.20 9.54
C VAL A 164 4.58 -7.62 9.50
N TYR A 165 4.17 -8.07 8.32
CA TYR A 165 3.78 -9.44 8.07
C TYR A 165 4.84 -10.14 7.21
N ASP A 166 5.25 -11.34 7.62
CA ASP A 166 5.99 -12.26 6.76
C ASP A 166 4.99 -12.98 5.84
N ASN A 167 5.01 -12.62 4.57
CA ASN A 167 4.17 -13.24 3.55
C ASN A 167 4.96 -14.23 2.66
N SER A 168 6.03 -14.82 3.17
CA SER A 168 6.80 -15.84 2.45
C SER A 168 6.05 -17.17 2.31
N GLY A 169 5.23 -17.50 3.30
CA GLY A 169 4.31 -18.65 3.33
C GLY A 169 2.85 -18.25 3.22
N ARG A 170 1.95 -19.18 3.55
CA ARG A 170 0.50 -18.95 3.71
C ARG A 170 0.02 -19.67 4.97
N PRO A 171 -0.81 -19.01 5.80
CA PRO A 171 -1.21 -17.59 5.74
C PRO A 171 -0.06 -16.63 6.06
N PRO A 172 -0.20 -15.32 5.77
CA PRO A 172 0.72 -14.28 6.23
C PRO A 172 0.84 -14.30 7.76
N LYS A 173 2.06 -14.15 8.28
CA LYS A 173 2.30 -14.18 9.73
C LYS A 173 2.70 -12.79 10.24
N LEU A 174 1.98 -12.26 11.22
CA LEU A 174 2.41 -11.05 11.92
C LEU A 174 3.74 -11.33 12.63
N VAL A 175 4.73 -10.47 12.41
CA VAL A 175 6.10 -10.61 12.94
C VAL A 175 6.41 -9.52 13.93
N GLU A 176 5.99 -8.30 13.63
CA GLU A 176 6.29 -7.11 14.42
C GLU A 176 5.17 -6.10 14.25
N SER A 177 4.88 -5.32 15.27
CA SER A 177 3.95 -4.18 15.20
C SER A 177 4.32 -3.15 16.24
N GLY A 178 3.83 -1.93 16.03
CA GLY A 178 4.03 -0.84 16.98
C GLY A 178 3.14 0.36 16.67
N PRO A 179 3.21 1.34 17.59
CA PRO A 179 2.57 2.63 17.40
C PRO A 179 3.25 3.41 16.29
#